data_7a6e64ea60281f7abd71aee3846c0275
#
_entry.id   7a6e64ea60281f7abd71aee3846c0275
#
_cell.length_a   1.000
_cell.length_b   1.000
_cell.length_c   1.000
_cell.angle_alpha   90.00
_cell.angle_beta   90.00
_cell.angle_gamma   90.00
#
_symmetry.space_group_name_H-M   'P 1'
#
loop_
_entity.id
_entity.type
_entity.pdbx_description
1 polymer ?
#
loop_
_entity_poly.entity_id
_entity_poly.type
_entity_poly.pdbx_seq_one_letter_code
_entity_poly.pdbx_strand_id
1 'polypeptide(L)'
;MMWLGTWKKGISYYHESIFKFSLDYVGDVTAVEEDKNGDLWIGTNNDGLIHWKINTGEPQLFVREVSDANSLSSDAVSCLLRTRDGKLWIGTLGGGLDCYDNGRFTHYKNMVKNRKSLTDNNIVALAEDKSGIVWIGTSGGGLQSLNPRTGEFNTYNTTTSDLAFNTVSSLYITRDNSLMIGTSRGLSVMDLSTKKIISLTGTKSGKTRFSNQNINQVYEDSRGLIWIATREGLNIYNPKIDELTILAEKNGLSNLLTVGIVEDDNSNMWITSAKGLTHIIPMLDSKTGMYDFRCNIYDERDGLQSSGFNQRSVKKLSSGEIVIGGVYGINRFFSDKIKYNEVLPNVFFTHFLLFNKEVEVGEVYGDKVILDKALNFVDQVELDYKQNMFCV
;
A
#
# COMPACT_ATOMS: atom_id res chain seq x y z
N MET A 1 -14.22 7.67 27.38
CA MET A 1 -12.91 8.38 27.37
C MET A 1 -12.27 8.25 28.73
N MET A 2 -11.03 7.81 28.80
CA MET A 2 -10.24 7.68 30.04
C MET A 2 -9.03 8.59 29.94
N TRP A 3 -8.73 9.32 31.00
CA TRP A 3 -7.55 10.19 31.10
C TRP A 3 -6.58 9.61 32.12
N LEU A 4 -5.32 9.51 31.76
CA LEU A 4 -4.24 8.99 32.60
C LEU A 4 -3.17 10.06 32.78
N GLY A 5 -3.04 10.56 34.00
CA GLY A 5 -1.91 11.42 34.38
C GLY A 5 -0.68 10.58 34.66
N THR A 6 0.45 10.94 34.07
CA THR A 6 1.72 10.27 34.29
C THR A 6 2.71 11.18 35.01
N TRP A 7 3.49 10.61 35.94
CA TRP A 7 4.51 11.38 36.65
C TRP A 7 5.60 11.86 35.68
N LYS A 8 5.73 13.16 35.51
CA LYS A 8 6.71 13.86 34.65
C LYS A 8 6.62 13.62 33.15
N LYS A 9 5.59 12.91 32.64
CA LYS A 9 5.44 12.65 31.20
C LYS A 9 4.11 13.18 30.61
N GLY A 10 3.37 14.00 31.39
CA GLY A 10 2.14 14.64 30.93
C GLY A 10 0.88 13.81 31.13
N ILE A 11 -0.14 14.09 30.34
CA ILE A 11 -1.44 13.45 30.39
C ILE A 11 -1.65 12.65 29.11
N SER A 12 -2.02 11.40 29.26
CA SER A 12 -2.48 10.54 28.15
C SER A 12 -4.00 10.34 28.24
N TYR A 13 -4.66 10.22 27.11
CA TYR A 13 -6.09 9.87 27.09
C TYR A 13 -6.32 8.63 26.25
N TYR A 14 -7.33 7.86 26.62
CA TYR A 14 -7.77 6.68 25.91
C TYR A 14 -9.27 6.80 25.58
N HIS A 15 -9.62 6.45 24.35
CA HIS A 15 -10.97 6.28 23.87
C HIS A 15 -11.03 5.08 22.93
N GLU A 16 -12.06 4.26 22.99
CA GLU A 16 -12.19 3.05 22.16
C GLU A 16 -12.09 3.31 20.64
N SER A 17 -12.48 4.52 20.18
CA SER A 17 -12.40 4.92 18.78
C SER A 17 -11.01 5.38 18.32
N ILE A 18 -10.01 5.44 19.21
CA ILE A 18 -8.65 5.86 18.84
C ILE A 18 -7.98 4.76 18.03
N PHE A 19 -8.08 3.51 18.49
CA PHE A 19 -7.47 2.39 17.78
C PHE A 19 -8.44 1.82 16.75
N LYS A 20 -8.29 2.27 15.52
CA LYS A 20 -9.09 1.82 14.37
C LYS A 20 -8.54 0.53 13.77
N PHE A 21 -7.28 0.23 14.04
CA PHE A 21 -6.53 -0.87 13.47
C PHE A 21 -6.00 -1.78 14.58
N SER A 22 -6.22 -3.08 14.49
CA SER A 22 -5.54 -4.03 15.37
C SER A 22 -4.08 -4.19 14.94
N LEU A 23 -3.21 -4.51 15.87
CA LEU A 23 -1.78 -4.74 15.61
C LEU A 23 -1.37 -6.07 16.23
N ASP A 24 -0.86 -6.97 15.38
CA ASP A 24 -0.28 -8.25 15.76
C ASP A 24 1.23 -8.24 15.48
N TYR A 25 2.05 -8.41 16.52
CA TYR A 25 3.51 -8.37 16.42
C TYR A 25 4.04 -9.73 15.94
N VAL A 26 4.41 -9.83 14.67
CA VAL A 26 4.91 -11.07 14.04
C VAL A 26 6.25 -10.87 13.31
N GLY A 27 6.97 -9.78 13.58
CA GLY A 27 8.24 -9.45 12.94
C GLY A 27 8.09 -8.55 11.71
N ASP A 28 9.16 -8.45 10.91
CA ASP A 28 9.21 -7.62 9.69
C ASP A 28 8.51 -8.33 8.52
N VAL A 29 7.24 -8.00 8.28
CA VAL A 29 6.34 -8.69 7.35
C VAL A 29 6.47 -8.14 5.93
N THR A 30 6.87 -8.98 5.00
CA THR A 30 7.10 -8.64 3.58
C THR A 30 5.98 -9.10 2.66
N ALA A 31 5.23 -10.13 3.04
CA ALA A 31 4.14 -10.67 2.23
C ALA A 31 3.07 -11.33 3.11
N VAL A 32 1.82 -11.25 2.66
CA VAL A 32 0.67 -11.93 3.30
C VAL A 32 -0.15 -12.65 2.23
N GLU A 33 -0.53 -13.89 2.50
CA GLU A 33 -1.44 -14.67 1.65
C GLU A 33 -2.44 -15.45 2.53
N GLU A 34 -3.65 -15.67 2.03
CA GLU A 34 -4.71 -16.41 2.72
C GLU A 34 -4.78 -17.84 2.21
N ASP A 35 -4.91 -18.81 3.09
CA ASP A 35 -5.15 -20.20 2.70
C ASP A 35 -6.66 -20.48 2.50
N LYS A 36 -6.99 -21.73 2.11
CA LYS A 36 -8.38 -22.16 1.87
C LYS A 36 -9.26 -22.16 3.12
N ASN A 37 -8.68 -22.13 4.31
CA ASN A 37 -9.38 -22.16 5.59
C ASN A 37 -9.53 -20.75 6.19
N GLY A 38 -8.97 -19.72 5.55
CA GLY A 38 -8.89 -18.35 6.07
C GLY A 38 -7.70 -18.11 6.99
N ASP A 39 -6.77 -19.10 7.10
CA ASP A 39 -5.54 -18.93 7.87
C ASP A 39 -4.50 -18.14 7.06
N LEU A 40 -3.57 -17.45 7.73
CA LEU A 40 -2.59 -16.61 7.09
C LEU A 40 -1.25 -17.30 6.88
N TRP A 41 -0.71 -17.16 5.69
CA TRP A 41 0.69 -17.30 5.39
C TRP A 41 1.36 -15.95 5.41
N ILE A 42 2.38 -15.78 6.23
CA ILE A 42 3.09 -14.52 6.44
C ILE A 42 4.56 -14.73 6.12
N GLY A 43 5.04 -14.04 5.09
CA GLY A 43 6.45 -13.98 4.75
C GLY A 43 7.14 -12.89 5.54
N THR A 44 8.32 -13.16 6.04
CA THR A 44 9.12 -12.20 6.79
C THR A 44 10.45 -11.91 6.10
N ASN A 45 11.07 -10.79 6.47
CA ASN A 45 12.32 -10.35 5.87
C ASN A 45 13.52 -11.28 6.19
N ASN A 46 13.56 -11.88 7.40
CA ASN A 46 14.66 -12.72 7.84
C ASN A 46 14.26 -13.85 8.80
N ASP A 47 12.98 -13.94 9.17
CA ASP A 47 12.50 -14.91 10.15
C ASP A 47 11.75 -16.09 9.50
N GLY A 48 11.85 -16.23 8.17
CA GLY A 48 11.22 -17.31 7.43
C GLY A 48 9.75 -17.07 7.08
N LEU A 49 8.99 -18.16 7.03
CA LEU A 49 7.58 -18.20 6.66
C LEU A 49 6.76 -18.66 7.87
N ILE A 50 5.71 -17.92 8.20
CA ILE A 50 4.80 -18.23 9.29
C ILE A 50 3.46 -18.66 8.70
N HIS A 51 2.93 -19.82 9.14
CA HIS A 51 1.55 -20.22 8.93
C HIS A 51 0.77 -19.98 10.20
N TRP A 52 -0.11 -19.00 10.20
CA TRP A 52 -0.84 -18.59 11.38
C TRP A 52 -2.32 -18.90 11.27
N LYS A 53 -2.78 -19.81 12.14
CA LYS A 53 -4.19 -20.14 12.32
C LYS A 53 -4.85 -19.10 13.21
N ILE A 54 -5.45 -18.08 12.60
CA ILE A 54 -5.96 -16.89 13.30
C ILE A 54 -6.93 -17.22 14.44
N ASN A 55 -7.75 -18.25 14.27
CA ASN A 55 -8.85 -18.54 15.20
C ASN A 55 -8.52 -19.56 16.29
N THR A 56 -7.46 -20.34 16.20
CA THR A 56 -7.29 -21.51 17.05
C THR A 56 -5.88 -21.81 17.54
N GLY A 57 -4.84 -21.14 17.09
CA GLY A 57 -3.58 -21.69 17.37
C GLY A 57 -2.34 -20.82 17.36
N GLU A 58 -1.29 -21.41 17.88
CA GLU A 58 0.05 -20.87 17.78
C GLU A 58 0.53 -20.87 16.33
N PRO A 59 1.28 -19.84 15.90
CA PRO A 59 1.85 -19.79 14.57
C PRO A 59 2.88 -20.91 14.38
N GLN A 60 2.80 -21.60 13.25
CA GLN A 60 3.82 -22.55 12.82
C GLN A 60 4.88 -21.82 12.01
N LEU A 61 6.14 -21.93 12.42
CA LEU A 61 7.28 -21.32 11.75
C LEU A 61 7.99 -22.32 10.83
N PHE A 62 8.28 -21.88 9.61
CA PHE A 62 9.11 -22.60 8.63
C PHE A 62 10.36 -21.76 8.37
N VAL A 63 11.51 -22.36 8.59
CA VAL A 63 12.83 -21.74 8.39
C VAL A 63 13.71 -22.59 7.48
N ARG A 64 14.77 -22.02 6.99
CA ARG A 64 15.77 -22.76 6.24
C ARG A 64 16.60 -23.63 7.18
N GLU A 65 16.62 -24.94 6.91
CA GLU A 65 17.48 -25.90 7.55
C GLU A 65 18.44 -26.52 6.52
N VAL A 66 19.75 -26.30 6.66
CA VAL A 66 20.75 -26.73 5.67
C VAL A 66 20.79 -28.25 5.54
N SER A 67 20.49 -28.98 6.60
CA SER A 67 20.46 -30.44 6.67
C SER A 67 19.16 -31.06 6.18
N ASP A 68 18.10 -30.27 6.01
CA ASP A 68 16.79 -30.75 5.55
C ASP A 68 16.44 -30.19 4.17
N ALA A 69 16.45 -31.06 3.17
CA ALA A 69 16.04 -30.71 1.82
C ALA A 69 14.54 -30.38 1.69
N ASN A 70 13.73 -30.65 2.72
CA ASN A 70 12.31 -30.32 2.77
C ASN A 70 12.04 -29.07 3.64
N SER A 71 13.01 -28.19 3.77
CA SER A 71 12.90 -26.91 4.46
C SER A 71 12.84 -25.73 3.48
N LEU A 72 12.59 -24.53 3.97
CA LEU A 72 12.59 -23.31 3.17
C LEU A 72 13.98 -23.05 2.53
N SER A 73 14.03 -22.52 1.32
CA SER A 73 15.32 -22.26 0.63
C SER A 73 16.07 -21.04 1.17
N SER A 74 15.36 -20.07 1.78
CA SER A 74 15.90 -18.87 2.44
C SER A 74 14.90 -18.30 3.42
N ASP A 75 15.37 -17.77 4.55
CA ASP A 75 14.49 -17.13 5.57
C ASP A 75 14.03 -15.72 5.15
N ALA A 76 14.63 -15.14 4.10
CA ALA A 76 14.20 -13.88 3.52
C ALA A 76 13.09 -14.12 2.48
N VAL A 77 11.85 -14.21 2.93
CA VAL A 77 10.67 -14.33 2.07
C VAL A 77 10.30 -12.95 1.54
N SER A 78 10.10 -12.82 0.23
CA SER A 78 9.85 -11.55 -0.44
C SER A 78 8.44 -11.40 -1.01
N CYS A 79 7.82 -12.49 -1.43
CA CYS A 79 6.46 -12.52 -1.96
C CYS A 79 5.84 -13.91 -1.83
N LEU A 80 4.52 -13.94 -1.76
CA LEU A 80 3.71 -15.16 -1.68
C LEU A 80 2.65 -15.15 -2.77
N LEU A 81 2.30 -16.33 -3.26
CA LEU A 81 1.19 -16.54 -4.18
C LEU A 81 0.55 -17.90 -3.89
N ARG A 82 -0.72 -17.91 -3.57
CA ARG A 82 -1.50 -19.13 -3.57
C ARG A 82 -2.18 -19.32 -4.92
N THR A 83 -1.88 -20.42 -5.60
CA THR A 83 -2.48 -20.76 -6.88
C THR A 83 -3.83 -21.44 -6.71
N ARG A 84 -4.66 -21.44 -7.77
CA ARG A 84 -6.00 -22.02 -7.76
C ARG A 84 -6.03 -23.53 -7.48
N ASP A 85 -4.93 -24.24 -7.75
CA ASP A 85 -4.74 -25.64 -7.38
C ASP A 85 -4.38 -25.84 -5.89
N GLY A 86 -4.27 -24.75 -5.13
CA GLY A 86 -4.07 -24.74 -3.68
C GLY A 86 -2.62 -24.73 -3.22
N LYS A 87 -1.65 -24.75 -4.14
CA LYS A 87 -0.22 -24.66 -3.79
C LYS A 87 0.18 -23.26 -3.38
N LEU A 88 1.12 -23.18 -2.44
CA LEU A 88 1.73 -21.91 -2.05
C LEU A 88 3.08 -21.77 -2.71
N TRP A 89 3.22 -20.74 -3.53
CA TRP A 89 4.49 -20.33 -4.13
C TRP A 89 5.13 -19.23 -3.29
N ILE A 90 6.42 -19.41 -3.01
CA ILE A 90 7.16 -18.59 -2.05
C ILE A 90 8.38 -18.04 -2.78
N GLY A 91 8.35 -16.75 -3.08
CA GLY A 91 9.52 -16.04 -3.58
C GLY A 91 10.45 -15.69 -2.43
N THR A 92 11.74 -15.93 -2.62
CA THR A 92 12.76 -15.64 -1.62
C THR A 92 13.87 -14.77 -2.18
N LEU A 93 14.61 -14.11 -1.29
CA LEU A 93 15.85 -13.42 -1.66
C LEU A 93 17.03 -14.38 -1.46
N GLY A 94 17.75 -14.65 -2.55
CA GLY A 94 18.91 -15.53 -2.60
C GLY A 94 18.61 -17.02 -2.66
N GLY A 95 17.43 -17.49 -2.26
CA GLY A 95 17.05 -18.90 -2.25
C GLY A 95 16.40 -19.38 -3.55
N GLY A 96 15.84 -18.47 -4.35
CA GLY A 96 15.05 -18.77 -5.52
C GLY A 96 13.55 -18.82 -5.22
N LEU A 97 12.85 -19.72 -5.90
CA LEU A 97 11.41 -19.93 -5.78
C LEU A 97 11.11 -21.28 -5.15
N ASP A 98 10.33 -21.30 -4.09
CA ASP A 98 9.82 -22.51 -3.46
C ASP A 98 8.36 -22.70 -3.80
N CYS A 99 7.95 -23.98 -3.89
CA CYS A 99 6.56 -24.39 -3.98
C CYS A 99 6.25 -25.31 -2.81
N TYR A 100 5.35 -24.91 -1.93
CA TYR A 100 4.87 -25.73 -0.81
C TYR A 100 3.53 -26.36 -1.17
N ASP A 101 3.48 -27.68 -1.11
CA ASP A 101 2.30 -28.49 -1.37
C ASP A 101 2.17 -29.63 -0.36
N ASN A 102 1.13 -29.60 0.48
CA ASN A 102 0.81 -30.65 1.45
C ASN A 102 2.01 -31.13 2.31
N GLY A 103 2.78 -30.18 2.87
CA GLY A 103 3.92 -30.48 3.74
C GLY A 103 5.24 -30.71 3.01
N ARG A 104 5.29 -30.53 1.70
CA ARG A 104 6.47 -30.76 0.89
C ARG A 104 6.91 -29.50 0.16
N PHE A 105 8.20 -29.19 0.25
CA PHE A 105 8.84 -28.11 -0.52
C PHE A 105 9.44 -28.66 -1.82
N THR A 106 9.28 -27.91 -2.89
CA THR A 106 9.98 -28.09 -4.17
C THR A 106 10.72 -26.81 -4.51
N HIS A 107 12.00 -26.90 -4.81
CA HIS A 107 12.87 -25.74 -5.00
C HIS A 107 13.24 -25.53 -6.46
N TYR A 108 13.12 -24.29 -6.91
CA TYR A 108 13.57 -23.82 -8.22
C TYR A 108 14.66 -22.78 -8.00
N LYS A 109 15.82 -23.00 -8.61
CA LYS A 109 17.01 -22.13 -8.45
C LYS A 109 17.62 -21.78 -9.80
N ASN A 110 18.36 -20.68 -9.83
CA ASN A 110 19.20 -20.35 -10.98
C ASN A 110 20.31 -21.40 -11.11
N MET A 111 20.42 -21.97 -12.31
CA MET A 111 21.50 -22.88 -12.71
C MET A 111 22.21 -22.29 -13.92
N VAL A 112 23.35 -21.65 -13.71
CA VAL A 112 24.11 -20.88 -14.73
C VAL A 112 24.27 -21.60 -16.07
N LYS A 113 24.37 -22.94 -16.10
CA LYS A 113 24.51 -23.75 -17.32
C LYS A 113 23.16 -24.25 -17.87
N ASN A 114 22.04 -24.01 -17.18
CA ASN A 114 20.73 -24.49 -17.59
C ASN A 114 19.80 -23.31 -17.90
N ARG A 115 19.63 -23.00 -19.19
CA ARG A 115 18.73 -21.94 -19.66
C ARG A 115 17.23 -22.20 -19.36
N LYS A 116 16.89 -23.41 -18.93
CA LYS A 116 15.52 -23.81 -18.49
C LYS A 116 15.37 -23.76 -16.97
N SER A 117 16.16 -22.95 -16.28
CA SER A 117 16.07 -22.70 -14.85
C SER A 117 15.71 -21.23 -14.59
N LEU A 118 15.59 -20.86 -13.32
CA LEU A 118 15.44 -19.44 -12.95
C LEU A 118 16.63 -18.60 -13.48
N THR A 119 16.36 -17.37 -13.86
CA THR A 119 17.39 -16.39 -14.30
C THR A 119 18.03 -15.67 -13.13
N ASP A 120 17.35 -15.62 -11.97
CA ASP A 120 17.80 -14.95 -10.75
C ASP A 120 17.21 -15.68 -9.54
N ASN A 121 17.95 -15.76 -8.43
CA ASN A 121 17.47 -16.30 -7.16
C ASN A 121 16.76 -15.27 -6.26
N ASN A 122 16.70 -14.02 -6.67
CA ASN A 122 15.97 -12.97 -5.97
C ASN A 122 14.60 -12.80 -6.64
N ILE A 123 13.63 -13.51 -6.13
CA ILE A 123 12.24 -13.43 -6.60
C ILE A 123 11.53 -12.32 -5.84
N VAL A 124 10.84 -11.44 -6.54
CA VAL A 124 10.21 -10.25 -5.90
C VAL A 124 8.73 -10.08 -6.22
N ALA A 125 8.22 -10.75 -7.24
CA ALA A 125 6.80 -10.70 -7.58
C ALA A 125 6.33 -12.01 -8.19
N LEU A 126 5.08 -12.41 -7.89
CA LEU A 126 4.46 -13.62 -8.41
C LEU A 126 3.03 -13.31 -8.86
N ALA A 127 2.57 -13.96 -9.92
CA ALA A 127 1.17 -13.94 -10.36
C ALA A 127 0.82 -15.26 -11.06
N GLU A 128 -0.45 -15.70 -11.01
CA GLU A 128 -0.96 -16.85 -11.75
C GLU A 128 -1.92 -16.40 -12.84
N ASP A 129 -1.72 -16.80 -14.07
CA ASP A 129 -2.67 -16.52 -15.16
C ASP A 129 -3.82 -17.56 -15.23
N LYS A 130 -4.81 -17.28 -16.08
CA LYS A 130 -6.00 -18.15 -16.24
C LYS A 130 -5.67 -19.58 -16.71
N SER A 131 -4.48 -19.80 -17.28
CA SER A 131 -4.01 -21.10 -17.75
C SER A 131 -3.22 -21.88 -16.68
N GLY A 132 -3.02 -21.28 -15.49
CA GLY A 132 -2.23 -21.86 -14.40
C GLY A 132 -0.73 -21.71 -14.58
N ILE A 133 -0.29 -20.80 -15.43
CA ILE A 133 1.12 -20.43 -15.57
C ILE A 133 1.47 -19.48 -14.43
N VAL A 134 2.57 -19.76 -13.74
CA VAL A 134 3.13 -18.89 -12.71
C VAL A 134 4.11 -17.91 -13.34
N TRP A 135 3.80 -16.64 -13.24
CA TRP A 135 4.63 -15.53 -13.68
C TRP A 135 5.53 -15.07 -12.54
N ILE A 136 6.80 -14.88 -12.82
CA ILE A 136 7.85 -14.69 -11.83
C ILE A 136 8.62 -13.42 -12.18
N GLY A 137 8.53 -12.42 -11.33
CA GLY A 137 9.32 -11.20 -11.39
C GLY A 137 10.58 -11.32 -10.55
N THR A 138 11.72 -10.99 -11.14
CA THR A 138 13.01 -11.08 -10.49
C THR A 138 13.69 -9.73 -10.31
N SER A 139 14.69 -9.67 -9.42
CA SER A 139 15.43 -8.44 -9.12
C SER A 139 16.34 -7.96 -10.25
N GLY A 140 16.79 -8.90 -11.14
CA GLY A 140 17.71 -8.56 -12.21
C GLY A 140 17.61 -9.44 -13.46
N GLY A 141 16.94 -10.59 -13.39
CA GLY A 141 16.79 -11.55 -14.48
C GLY A 141 15.65 -11.29 -15.45
N GLY A 142 14.82 -10.29 -15.18
CA GLY A 142 13.62 -9.97 -15.95
C GLY A 142 12.37 -10.70 -15.44
N LEU A 143 11.45 -10.95 -16.37
CA LEU A 143 10.22 -11.69 -16.16
C LEU A 143 10.41 -13.13 -16.66
N GLN A 144 9.90 -14.10 -15.90
CA GLN A 144 9.81 -15.49 -16.36
C GLN A 144 8.38 -16.01 -16.21
N SER A 145 8.02 -16.97 -17.04
CA SER A 145 6.85 -17.83 -16.83
C SER A 145 7.31 -19.26 -16.56
N LEU A 146 6.66 -19.89 -15.58
CA LEU A 146 6.83 -21.30 -15.26
C LEU A 146 5.51 -22.01 -15.52
N ASN A 147 5.54 -23.08 -16.30
CA ASN A 147 4.45 -24.03 -16.37
C ASN A 147 4.63 -25.10 -15.29
N PRO A 148 3.83 -25.10 -14.20
CA PRO A 148 4.04 -26.05 -13.10
C PRO A 148 3.82 -27.52 -13.47
N ARG A 149 3.11 -27.79 -14.59
CA ARG A 149 2.82 -29.17 -15.05
C ARG A 149 3.98 -29.77 -15.83
N THR A 150 4.69 -28.95 -16.62
CA THR A 150 5.80 -29.41 -17.47
C THR A 150 7.18 -29.08 -16.91
N GLY A 151 7.25 -28.15 -15.95
CA GLY A 151 8.49 -27.60 -15.41
C GLY A 151 9.22 -26.65 -16.37
N GLU A 152 8.57 -26.21 -17.47
CA GLU A 152 9.19 -25.36 -18.47
C GLU A 152 9.18 -23.88 -18.08
N PHE A 153 10.34 -23.24 -18.28
CA PHE A 153 10.53 -21.80 -18.10
C PHE A 153 10.65 -21.09 -19.47
N ASN A 154 9.98 -19.93 -19.57
CA ASN A 154 10.26 -18.96 -20.64
C ASN A 154 10.72 -17.65 -20.01
N THR A 155 11.64 -16.95 -20.66
CA THR A 155 12.28 -15.73 -20.14
C THR A 155 12.01 -14.54 -21.06
N TYR A 156 11.64 -13.42 -20.46
CA TYR A 156 11.42 -12.13 -21.09
C TYR A 156 12.28 -11.09 -20.39
N ASN A 157 13.20 -10.48 -21.10
CA ASN A 157 14.10 -9.46 -20.58
C ASN A 157 14.38 -8.39 -21.64
N THR A 158 15.13 -7.37 -21.29
CA THR A 158 15.43 -6.24 -22.19
C THR A 158 16.22 -6.60 -23.43
N THR A 159 16.79 -7.80 -23.51
CA THR A 159 17.52 -8.29 -24.71
C THR A 159 16.68 -9.20 -25.59
N THR A 160 15.61 -9.79 -25.05
CA THR A 160 14.77 -10.77 -25.76
C THR A 160 13.35 -10.28 -25.98
N SER A 161 12.97 -9.13 -25.41
CA SER A 161 11.63 -8.57 -25.47
C SER A 161 11.64 -7.05 -25.22
N ASP A 162 10.49 -6.40 -25.42
CA ASP A 162 10.28 -4.98 -25.15
C ASP A 162 9.98 -4.68 -23.66
N LEU A 163 10.49 -5.50 -22.74
CA LEU A 163 10.37 -5.26 -21.31
C LEU A 163 11.11 -3.97 -20.93
N ALA A 164 10.47 -3.08 -20.17
CA ALA A 164 11.03 -1.77 -19.81
C ALA A 164 12.34 -1.87 -19.04
N PHE A 165 12.45 -2.85 -18.14
CA PHE A 165 13.70 -3.12 -17.39
C PHE A 165 13.68 -4.53 -16.76
N ASN A 166 14.87 -5.05 -16.44
CA ASN A 166 15.00 -6.41 -15.88
C ASN A 166 14.69 -6.50 -14.36
N THR A 167 14.60 -5.39 -13.65
CA THR A 167 14.10 -5.40 -12.28
C THR A 167 12.58 -5.31 -12.33
N VAL A 168 11.91 -6.43 -12.11
CA VAL A 168 10.45 -6.56 -12.09
C VAL A 168 9.97 -6.52 -10.65
N SER A 169 9.30 -5.44 -10.28
CA SER A 169 8.88 -5.19 -8.89
C SER A 169 7.45 -5.61 -8.59
N SER A 170 6.57 -5.66 -9.58
CA SER A 170 5.15 -5.97 -9.40
C SER A 170 4.57 -6.68 -10.60
N LEU A 171 3.68 -7.64 -10.38
CA LEU A 171 2.91 -8.35 -11.39
C LEU A 171 1.42 -8.30 -11.04
N TYR A 172 0.59 -8.01 -12.03
CA TYR A 172 -0.86 -8.02 -11.89
C TYR A 172 -1.54 -8.50 -13.17
N ILE A 173 -2.43 -9.48 -13.07
CA ILE A 173 -3.23 -9.96 -14.19
C ILE A 173 -4.55 -9.18 -14.24
N THR A 174 -4.77 -8.45 -15.32
CA THR A 174 -5.97 -7.66 -15.55
C THR A 174 -7.15 -8.53 -16.01
N ARG A 175 -8.36 -7.96 -15.93
CA ARG A 175 -9.59 -8.68 -16.36
C ARG A 175 -9.61 -8.99 -17.85
N ASP A 176 -9.01 -8.13 -18.67
CA ASP A 176 -8.85 -8.33 -20.12
C ASP A 176 -7.77 -9.33 -20.50
N ASN A 177 -7.19 -10.04 -19.49
CA ASN A 177 -6.14 -11.04 -19.65
C ASN A 177 -4.80 -10.47 -20.15
N SER A 178 -4.47 -9.26 -19.71
CA SER A 178 -3.12 -8.69 -19.84
C SER A 178 -2.34 -8.85 -18.55
N LEU A 179 -1.02 -8.98 -18.65
CA LEU A 179 -0.11 -8.95 -17.51
C LEU A 179 0.54 -7.57 -17.41
N MET A 180 0.22 -6.85 -16.35
CA MET A 180 0.90 -5.62 -15.99
C MET A 180 2.15 -5.92 -15.21
N ILE A 181 3.28 -5.35 -15.63
CA ILE A 181 4.63 -5.63 -15.14
C ILE A 181 5.23 -4.31 -14.69
N GLY A 182 5.18 -4.04 -13.39
CA GLY A 182 5.87 -2.91 -12.79
C GLY A 182 7.38 -3.15 -12.78
N THR A 183 8.13 -2.17 -13.24
CA THR A 183 9.60 -2.24 -13.25
C THR A 183 10.21 -1.00 -12.60
N SER A 184 11.53 -1.00 -12.40
CA SER A 184 12.22 0.20 -11.91
C SER A 184 12.37 1.31 -12.96
N ARG A 185 11.91 1.08 -14.22
CA ARG A 185 11.96 2.05 -15.32
C ARG A 185 10.68 2.15 -16.14
N GLY A 186 9.53 1.99 -15.51
CA GLY A 186 8.22 2.14 -16.12
C GLY A 186 7.36 0.89 -16.03
N LEU A 187 6.18 0.97 -16.63
CA LEU A 187 5.19 -0.09 -16.71
C LEU A 187 5.32 -0.82 -18.05
N SER A 188 5.44 -2.14 -18.02
CA SER A 188 5.24 -2.97 -19.21
C SER A 188 3.90 -3.68 -19.15
N VAL A 189 3.26 -3.83 -20.29
CA VAL A 189 1.99 -4.55 -20.43
C VAL A 189 2.18 -5.65 -21.46
N MET A 190 1.97 -6.90 -21.05
CA MET A 190 2.02 -8.07 -21.91
C MET A 190 0.62 -8.58 -22.20
N ASP A 191 0.26 -8.70 -23.46
CA ASP A 191 -0.88 -9.49 -23.90
C ASP A 191 -0.55 -10.99 -23.71
N LEU A 192 -1.29 -11.66 -22.83
CA LEU A 192 -1.00 -13.06 -22.48
C LEU A 192 -1.33 -14.05 -23.58
N SER A 193 -2.10 -13.67 -24.60
CA SER A 193 -2.41 -14.51 -25.74
C SER A 193 -1.31 -14.47 -26.80
N THR A 194 -0.81 -13.28 -27.12
CA THR A 194 0.23 -13.06 -28.14
C THR A 194 1.63 -13.02 -27.60
N LYS A 195 1.80 -12.85 -26.28
CA LYS A 195 3.07 -12.61 -25.56
C LYS A 195 3.79 -11.32 -25.99
N LYS A 196 3.10 -10.44 -26.70
CA LYS A 196 3.63 -9.14 -27.09
C LYS A 196 3.67 -8.21 -25.87
N ILE A 197 4.80 -7.54 -25.66
CA ILE A 197 5.00 -6.55 -24.60
C ILE A 197 4.99 -5.15 -25.21
N ILE A 198 4.40 -4.19 -24.52
CA ILE A 198 4.56 -2.76 -24.76
C ILE A 198 5.02 -2.11 -23.46
N SER A 199 5.88 -1.11 -23.53
CA SER A 199 6.38 -0.40 -22.35
C SER A 199 5.87 1.02 -22.33
N LEU A 200 5.39 1.45 -21.15
CA LEU A 200 4.77 2.74 -20.92
C LEU A 200 5.53 3.51 -19.83
N THR A 201 5.75 4.79 -20.07
CA THR A 201 6.30 5.74 -19.09
C THR A 201 5.27 6.79 -18.64
N GLY A 202 4.03 6.60 -19.04
CA GLY A 202 2.88 7.47 -18.81
C GLY A 202 1.65 6.99 -19.57
N THR A 203 0.80 7.90 -20.02
CA THR A 203 -0.36 7.61 -20.89
C THR A 203 0.08 6.96 -22.22
N LYS A 204 -0.80 6.20 -22.85
CA LYS A 204 -0.53 5.59 -24.18
C LYS A 204 -0.22 6.63 -25.24
N SER A 205 -0.89 7.77 -25.18
CA SER A 205 -0.62 8.91 -26.09
C SER A 205 0.71 9.64 -25.83
N GLY A 206 1.36 9.35 -24.68
CA GLY A 206 2.58 10.03 -24.26
C GLY A 206 2.38 11.48 -23.76
N LYS A 207 1.12 11.91 -23.62
CA LYS A 207 0.80 13.29 -23.16
C LYS A 207 1.20 13.56 -21.72
N THR A 208 1.02 12.58 -20.85
CA THR A 208 1.33 12.70 -19.42
C THR A 208 2.21 11.54 -18.99
N ARG A 209 3.28 11.83 -18.24
CA ARG A 209 4.20 10.83 -17.70
C ARG A 209 3.80 10.45 -16.28
N PHE A 210 4.17 9.24 -15.86
CA PHE A 210 4.07 8.85 -14.45
C PHE A 210 4.91 9.77 -13.58
N SER A 211 4.47 9.99 -12.35
CA SER A 211 5.18 10.81 -11.36
C SER A 211 6.60 10.33 -11.12
N ASN A 212 6.80 9.02 -11.14
CA ASN A 212 8.11 8.37 -11.08
C ASN A 212 8.08 7.06 -11.87
N GLN A 213 9.20 6.69 -12.48
CA GLN A 213 9.31 5.47 -13.29
C GLN A 213 9.61 4.22 -12.45
N ASN A 214 9.98 4.37 -11.17
CA ASN A 214 10.19 3.25 -10.27
C ASN A 214 8.84 2.82 -9.67
N ILE A 215 8.26 1.76 -10.23
CA ILE A 215 6.95 1.25 -9.86
C ILE A 215 7.10 0.24 -8.72
N ASN A 216 6.36 0.44 -7.63
CA ASN A 216 6.34 -0.44 -6.46
C ASN A 216 5.23 -1.48 -6.54
N GLN A 217 4.03 -1.07 -6.96
CA GLN A 217 2.89 -1.97 -7.18
C GLN A 217 1.97 -1.43 -8.27
N VAL A 218 1.31 -2.37 -8.98
CA VAL A 218 0.24 -2.09 -9.93
C VAL A 218 -1.01 -2.87 -9.52
N TYR A 219 -2.17 -2.26 -9.67
CA TYR A 219 -3.47 -2.85 -9.34
C TYR A 219 -4.55 -2.33 -10.30
N GLU A 220 -5.46 -3.19 -10.78
CA GLU A 220 -6.68 -2.80 -11.50
C GLU A 220 -7.86 -2.87 -10.54
N ASP A 221 -8.55 -1.74 -10.32
CA ASP A 221 -9.72 -1.70 -9.45
C ASP A 221 -11.01 -2.20 -10.13
N SER A 222 -12.08 -2.31 -9.35
CA SER A 222 -13.38 -2.80 -9.83
C SER A 222 -13.99 -1.96 -10.97
N ARG A 223 -13.56 -0.70 -11.15
CA ARG A 223 -14.00 0.23 -12.21
C ARG A 223 -13.17 0.11 -13.48
N GLY A 224 -12.01 -0.56 -13.41
CA GLY A 224 -11.03 -0.69 -14.49
C GLY A 224 -10.02 0.45 -14.52
N LEU A 225 -9.89 1.21 -13.44
CA LEU A 225 -8.79 2.15 -13.25
C LEU A 225 -7.53 1.39 -12.86
N ILE A 226 -6.40 1.81 -13.42
CA ILE A 226 -5.09 1.23 -13.12
C ILE A 226 -4.38 2.12 -12.11
N TRP A 227 -4.16 1.57 -10.94
CA TRP A 227 -3.47 2.22 -9.83
C TRP A 227 -2.01 1.81 -9.83
N ILE A 228 -1.11 2.79 -9.80
CA ILE A 228 0.33 2.58 -9.93
C ILE A 228 1.03 3.31 -8.78
N ALA A 229 1.44 2.54 -7.78
CA ALA A 229 2.24 3.03 -6.67
C ALA A 229 3.69 3.22 -7.11
N THR A 230 4.27 4.39 -6.81
CA THR A 230 5.63 4.74 -7.18
C THR A 230 6.43 5.30 -6.02
N ARG A 231 7.70 5.63 -6.25
CA ARG A 231 8.53 6.32 -5.24
C ARG A 231 8.15 7.78 -5.03
N GLU A 232 7.43 8.40 -5.96
CA GLU A 232 7.09 9.83 -5.92
C GLU A 232 5.61 10.07 -6.22
N GLY A 233 4.75 9.40 -5.46
CA GLY A 233 3.29 9.57 -5.53
C GLY A 233 2.57 8.38 -6.12
N LEU A 234 1.26 8.52 -6.21
CA LEU A 234 0.33 7.53 -6.71
C LEU A 234 -0.22 7.99 -8.04
N ASN A 235 -0.15 7.15 -9.06
CA ASN A 235 -0.69 7.41 -10.38
C ASN A 235 -1.96 6.58 -10.59
N ILE A 236 -3.00 7.19 -11.13
CA ILE A 236 -4.28 6.57 -11.41
C ILE A 236 -4.56 6.77 -12.90
N TYR A 237 -4.44 5.71 -13.68
CA TYR A 237 -4.60 5.74 -15.11
C TYR A 237 -5.97 5.19 -15.51
N ASN A 238 -6.73 6.00 -16.25
CA ASN A 238 -7.98 5.58 -16.87
C ASN A 238 -7.72 5.18 -18.34
N PRO A 239 -7.67 3.88 -18.67
CA PRO A 239 -7.36 3.42 -20.02
C PRO A 239 -8.46 3.71 -21.04
N LYS A 240 -9.70 3.99 -20.60
CA LYS A 240 -10.85 4.25 -21.47
C LYS A 240 -10.76 5.62 -22.15
N ILE A 241 -10.19 6.60 -21.46
CA ILE A 241 -10.08 8.00 -21.94
C ILE A 241 -8.63 8.45 -22.06
N ASP A 242 -7.68 7.54 -21.83
CA ASP A 242 -6.22 7.77 -21.84
C ASP A 242 -5.78 8.95 -20.94
N GLU A 243 -6.33 8.98 -19.72
CA GLU A 243 -6.09 10.03 -18.75
C GLU A 243 -5.32 9.52 -17.55
N LEU A 244 -4.42 10.34 -17.02
CA LEU A 244 -3.59 10.04 -15.85
C LEU A 244 -3.76 11.13 -14.79
N THR A 245 -4.26 10.74 -13.63
CA THR A 245 -4.29 11.56 -12.42
C THR A 245 -3.12 11.19 -11.52
N ILE A 246 -2.43 12.19 -10.97
CA ILE A 246 -1.30 11.99 -10.05
C ILE A 246 -1.68 12.58 -8.70
N LEU A 247 -1.67 11.73 -7.67
CA LEU A 247 -1.85 12.14 -6.28
C LEU A 247 -0.50 12.21 -5.55
N ALA A 248 -0.35 13.26 -4.76
CA ALA A 248 0.81 13.54 -3.92
C ALA A 248 0.35 13.98 -2.52
N GLU A 249 1.26 14.32 -1.62
CA GLU A 249 0.91 14.79 -0.26
C GLU A 249 -0.03 15.99 -0.28
N LYS A 250 0.15 16.94 -1.21
CA LYS A 250 -0.75 18.08 -1.40
C LYS A 250 -2.19 17.70 -1.77
N ASN A 251 -2.40 16.47 -2.26
CA ASN A 251 -3.71 15.92 -2.61
C ASN A 251 -4.26 15.01 -1.50
N GLY A 252 -3.55 14.90 -0.36
CA GLY A 252 -3.97 14.10 0.78
C GLY A 252 -3.38 12.69 0.86
N LEU A 253 -2.28 12.39 0.15
CA LEU A 253 -1.51 11.18 0.43
C LEU A 253 -0.73 11.31 1.75
N SER A 254 -0.63 10.22 2.49
CA SER A 254 0.17 10.16 3.72
C SER A 254 1.67 10.34 3.49
N ASN A 255 2.17 9.88 2.33
CA ASN A 255 3.55 10.06 1.89
C ASN A 255 3.70 9.81 0.39
N LEU A 256 4.73 10.39 -0.24
CA LEU A 256 5.04 10.19 -1.66
C LEU A 256 5.49 8.77 -1.98
N LEU A 257 6.24 8.11 -1.10
CA LEU A 257 6.66 6.73 -1.29
C LEU A 257 5.49 5.78 -1.02
N THR A 258 4.70 5.51 -2.05
CA THR A 258 3.57 4.55 -2.00
C THR A 258 4.07 3.15 -2.29
N VAL A 259 3.65 2.15 -1.49
CA VAL A 259 4.25 0.81 -1.51
C VAL A 259 3.24 -0.33 -1.65
N GLY A 260 1.98 -0.11 -1.30
CA GLY A 260 0.94 -1.11 -1.39
C GLY A 260 -0.42 -0.53 -1.76
N ILE A 261 -1.23 -1.31 -2.50
CA ILE A 261 -2.55 -0.93 -3.00
C ILE A 261 -3.50 -2.10 -2.78
N VAL A 262 -4.65 -1.84 -2.18
CA VAL A 262 -5.75 -2.81 -2.07
C VAL A 262 -7.10 -2.11 -2.17
N GLU A 263 -8.08 -2.78 -2.76
CA GLU A 263 -9.47 -2.33 -2.86
C GLU A 263 -10.32 -3.01 -1.79
N ASP A 264 -11.17 -2.24 -1.10
CA ASP A 264 -12.14 -2.78 -0.14
C ASP A 264 -13.46 -3.21 -0.81
N ASP A 265 -14.41 -3.72 -0.02
CA ASP A 265 -15.69 -4.20 -0.52
C ASP A 265 -16.63 -3.06 -0.99
N ASN A 266 -16.33 -1.82 -0.59
CA ASN A 266 -17.04 -0.62 -1.05
C ASN A 266 -16.38 0.01 -2.28
N SER A 267 -15.42 -0.68 -2.90
CA SER A 267 -14.61 -0.19 -4.03
C SER A 267 -13.81 1.08 -3.71
N ASN A 268 -13.48 1.33 -2.44
CA ASN A 268 -12.52 2.34 -2.05
C ASN A 268 -11.11 1.73 -2.02
N MET A 269 -10.12 2.60 -2.10
CA MET A 269 -8.73 2.17 -2.19
C MET A 269 -7.98 2.48 -0.90
N TRP A 270 -7.17 1.53 -0.47
CA TRP A 270 -6.28 1.66 0.67
C TRP A 270 -4.84 1.61 0.19
N ILE A 271 -4.10 2.67 0.43
CA ILE A 271 -2.74 2.86 -0.06
C ILE A 271 -1.79 2.91 1.13
N THR A 272 -0.91 1.92 1.21
CA THR A 272 0.17 1.92 2.20
C THR A 272 1.36 2.73 1.69
N SER A 273 2.06 3.39 2.59
CA SER A 273 3.22 4.22 2.26
C SER A 273 4.36 4.01 3.25
N ALA A 274 5.48 4.67 3.04
CA ALA A 274 6.57 4.71 3.99
C ALA A 274 6.20 5.44 5.30
N LYS A 275 5.05 6.14 5.35
CA LYS A 275 4.61 6.88 6.54
C LYS A 275 3.08 6.95 6.59
N GLY A 276 2.46 5.86 7.04
CA GLY A 276 1.02 5.78 7.25
C GLY A 276 0.23 5.17 6.10
N LEU A 277 -1.09 5.24 6.22
CA LEU A 277 -2.09 4.65 5.36
C LEU A 277 -3.01 5.74 4.82
N THR A 278 -3.31 5.70 3.53
CA THR A 278 -4.29 6.60 2.91
C THR A 278 -5.50 5.80 2.43
N HIS A 279 -6.69 6.18 2.89
CA HIS A 279 -7.96 5.69 2.37
C HIS A 279 -8.46 6.67 1.30
N ILE A 280 -8.67 6.19 0.09
CA ILE A 280 -9.09 6.99 -1.06
C ILE A 280 -10.48 6.56 -1.51
N ILE A 281 -11.38 7.52 -1.59
CA ILE A 281 -12.75 7.36 -2.08
C ILE A 281 -12.82 7.98 -3.48
N PRO A 282 -12.87 7.17 -4.55
CA PRO A 282 -13.05 7.68 -5.90
C PRO A 282 -14.48 8.14 -6.14
N MET A 283 -14.66 9.36 -6.61
CA MET A 283 -15.94 9.98 -6.90
C MET A 283 -16.04 10.29 -8.40
N LEU A 284 -17.00 9.66 -9.09
CA LEU A 284 -17.21 9.90 -10.51
C LEU A 284 -18.05 11.18 -10.71
N ASP A 285 -17.50 12.15 -11.41
CA ASP A 285 -18.28 13.25 -11.95
C ASP A 285 -19.05 12.76 -13.19
N SER A 286 -20.36 12.61 -13.06
CA SER A 286 -21.24 12.12 -14.11
C SER A 286 -21.33 13.05 -15.34
N LYS A 287 -20.93 14.31 -15.22
CA LYS A 287 -20.96 15.29 -16.31
C LYS A 287 -19.71 15.21 -17.19
N THR A 288 -18.56 15.00 -16.56
CA THR A 288 -17.27 14.97 -17.24
C THR A 288 -16.76 13.55 -17.52
N GLY A 289 -17.25 12.55 -16.78
CA GLY A 289 -16.73 11.19 -16.79
C GLY A 289 -15.37 11.04 -16.08
N MET A 290 -14.90 12.10 -15.43
CA MET A 290 -13.64 12.13 -14.70
C MET A 290 -13.85 11.70 -13.25
N TYR A 291 -12.78 11.22 -12.61
CA TYR A 291 -12.78 10.88 -11.19
C TYR A 291 -12.11 11.97 -10.37
N ASP A 292 -12.76 12.34 -9.28
CA ASP A 292 -12.15 13.06 -8.17
C ASP A 292 -11.85 12.08 -7.03
N PHE A 293 -10.90 12.41 -6.14
CA PHE A 293 -10.39 11.50 -5.13
C PHE A 293 -10.36 12.18 -3.75
N ARG A 294 -11.23 11.73 -2.87
CA ARG A 294 -11.20 12.17 -1.47
C ARG A 294 -10.27 11.26 -0.67
N CYS A 295 -9.28 11.85 0.00
CA CYS A 295 -8.27 11.14 0.78
C CYS A 295 -8.48 11.35 2.30
N ASN A 296 -8.38 10.26 3.07
CA ASN A 296 -8.30 10.29 4.53
C ASN A 296 -6.99 9.61 4.94
N ILE A 297 -6.22 10.26 5.82
CA ILE A 297 -4.91 9.77 6.25
C ILE A 297 -5.05 9.17 7.65
N TYR A 298 -4.35 8.05 7.86
CA TYR A 298 -4.21 7.37 9.15
C TYR A 298 -2.74 7.17 9.48
N ASP A 299 -2.40 7.30 10.76
CA ASP A 299 -1.05 7.14 11.26
C ASP A 299 -1.01 6.31 12.58
N GLU A 300 0.10 6.36 13.28
CA GLU A 300 0.29 5.65 14.55
C GLU A 300 -0.74 6.02 15.62
N ARG A 301 -1.26 7.25 15.58
CA ARG A 301 -2.28 7.73 16.53
C ARG A 301 -3.63 7.02 16.33
N ASP A 302 -3.83 6.44 15.17
CA ASP A 302 -5.02 5.65 14.84
C ASP A 302 -4.85 4.14 15.16
N GLY A 303 -3.67 3.73 15.63
CA GLY A 303 -3.34 2.34 15.96
C GLY A 303 -2.53 1.61 14.88
N LEU A 304 -2.04 2.31 13.87
CA LEU A 304 -1.10 1.71 12.92
C LEU A 304 0.25 1.45 13.60
N GLN A 305 0.97 0.43 13.09
CA GLN A 305 2.35 0.20 13.53
C GLN A 305 3.22 1.43 13.23
N SER A 306 4.25 1.68 14.02
CA SER A 306 5.09 2.86 13.90
C SER A 306 5.74 3.02 12.54
N SER A 307 6.40 3.30 11.95
CA SER A 307 7.26 3.46 10.77
C SER A 307 6.78 2.76 9.53
N GLY A 308 6.48 2.92 8.54
CA GLY A 308 6.25 2.50 7.17
C GLY A 308 5.87 1.04 6.97
N PHE A 309 5.14 0.83 5.92
CA PHE A 309 4.72 -0.49 5.47
C PHE A 309 5.68 -1.03 4.41
N ASN A 310 5.76 -2.35 4.31
CA ASN A 310 6.59 -3.00 3.32
C ASN A 310 5.90 -3.03 1.93
N GLN A 311 6.71 -3.10 0.88
CA GLN A 311 6.22 -3.13 -0.48
C GLN A 311 5.32 -4.35 -0.71
N ARG A 312 4.12 -4.12 -1.24
CA ARG A 312 3.13 -5.15 -1.58
C ARG A 312 2.67 -6.02 -0.42
N SER A 313 3.06 -5.70 0.81
CA SER A 313 2.60 -6.41 2.01
C SER A 313 1.20 -5.96 2.40
N VAL A 314 0.26 -6.18 1.50
CA VAL A 314 -1.15 -5.82 1.68
C VAL A 314 -2.05 -6.84 1.00
N LYS A 315 -3.08 -7.29 1.72
CA LYS A 315 -4.04 -8.29 1.22
C LYS A 315 -5.44 -8.00 1.75
N LYS A 316 -6.46 -8.10 0.90
CA LYS A 316 -7.85 -8.27 1.32
C LYS A 316 -8.14 -9.75 1.41
N LEU A 317 -8.61 -10.20 2.56
CA LEU A 317 -9.00 -11.58 2.82
C LEU A 317 -10.41 -11.86 2.27
N SER A 318 -10.73 -13.13 2.15
CA SER A 318 -12.06 -13.60 1.72
C SER A 318 -13.19 -13.13 2.66
N SER A 319 -12.87 -12.83 3.91
CA SER A 319 -13.78 -12.25 4.91
C SER A 319 -14.10 -10.76 4.68
N GLY A 320 -13.39 -10.08 3.77
CA GLY A 320 -13.41 -8.62 3.61
C GLY A 320 -12.44 -7.88 4.55
N GLU A 321 -11.80 -8.58 5.48
CA GLU A 321 -10.75 -8.01 6.34
C GLU A 321 -9.52 -7.63 5.51
N ILE A 322 -8.94 -6.46 5.75
CA ILE A 322 -7.70 -6.01 5.13
C ILE A 322 -6.55 -6.24 6.11
N VAL A 323 -5.49 -6.85 5.62
CA VAL A 323 -4.24 -7.08 6.34
C VAL A 323 -3.14 -6.29 5.67
N ILE A 324 -2.37 -5.53 6.45
CA ILE A 324 -1.24 -4.74 5.98
C ILE A 324 -0.01 -5.05 6.83
N GLY A 325 1.08 -5.39 6.18
CA GLY A 325 2.34 -5.78 6.82
C GLY A 325 3.38 -4.67 6.80
N GLY A 326 4.21 -4.63 7.82
CA GLY A 326 5.32 -3.71 7.96
C GLY A 326 6.37 -4.22 8.94
N VAL A 327 7.26 -3.33 9.37
CA VAL A 327 8.48 -3.67 10.13
C VAL A 327 8.20 -4.34 11.48
N TYR A 328 7.06 -4.04 12.12
CA TYR A 328 6.73 -4.56 13.45
C TYR A 328 5.60 -5.59 13.46
N GLY A 329 5.09 -5.98 12.30
CA GLY A 329 4.03 -6.96 12.22
C GLY A 329 2.93 -6.60 11.23
N ILE A 330 1.70 -7.02 11.52
CA ILE A 330 0.53 -6.75 10.70
C ILE A 330 -0.48 -5.88 11.42
N ASN A 331 -1.09 -4.94 10.71
CA ASN A 331 -2.35 -4.33 11.12
C ASN A 331 -3.50 -5.02 10.37
N ARG A 332 -4.63 -5.18 11.06
CA ARG A 332 -5.84 -5.83 10.52
C ARG A 332 -7.06 -4.97 10.79
N PHE A 333 -7.95 -4.87 9.83
CA PHE A 333 -9.18 -4.09 10.00
C PHE A 333 -10.23 -4.44 8.94
N PHE A 334 -11.48 -4.13 9.26
CA PHE A 334 -12.59 -4.07 8.30
C PHE A 334 -12.86 -2.62 7.96
N SER A 335 -12.89 -2.28 6.66
CA SER A 335 -13.07 -0.89 6.22
C SER A 335 -14.41 -0.28 6.65
N ASP A 336 -15.48 -1.09 6.69
CA ASP A 336 -16.83 -0.71 7.13
C ASP A 336 -16.94 -0.46 8.64
N LYS A 337 -15.99 -0.98 9.44
CA LYS A 337 -15.95 -0.79 10.90
C LYS A 337 -15.18 0.44 11.34
N ILE A 338 -14.49 1.12 10.42
CA ILE A 338 -13.75 2.33 10.74
C ILE A 338 -14.72 3.49 10.96
N LYS A 339 -14.81 3.93 12.21
CA LYS A 339 -15.66 5.06 12.60
C LYS A 339 -14.92 6.37 12.37
N TYR A 340 -15.57 7.27 11.66
CA TYR A 340 -15.11 8.65 11.52
C TYR A 340 -15.64 9.49 12.67
N ASN A 341 -14.86 10.47 13.11
CA ASN A 341 -15.36 11.47 14.04
C ASN A 341 -16.20 12.48 13.24
N GLU A 342 -17.51 12.38 13.36
CA GLU A 342 -18.45 13.31 12.70
C GLU A 342 -18.69 14.59 13.51
N VAL A 343 -18.14 14.66 14.72
CA VAL A 343 -18.31 15.83 15.58
C VAL A 343 -17.36 16.92 15.08
N LEU A 344 -17.92 17.94 14.49
CA LEU A 344 -17.17 19.14 14.11
C LEU A 344 -16.64 19.80 15.39
N PRO A 345 -15.34 20.09 15.48
CA PRO A 345 -14.80 20.83 16.62
C PRO A 345 -15.37 22.25 16.62
N ASN A 346 -15.82 22.71 17.77
CA ASN A 346 -16.11 24.12 17.95
C ASN A 346 -14.79 24.90 17.93
N VAL A 347 -14.67 25.82 17.02
CA VAL A 347 -13.51 26.73 16.91
C VAL A 347 -13.87 28.01 17.62
N PHE A 348 -13.05 28.40 18.58
CA PHE A 348 -13.21 29.66 19.30
C PHE A 348 -11.94 30.48 19.13
N PHE A 349 -12.12 31.79 18.87
CA PHE A 349 -11.03 32.74 19.00
C PHE A 349 -10.78 33.01 20.46
N THR A 350 -9.55 32.83 20.92
CA THR A 350 -9.18 32.99 22.33
C THR A 350 -8.61 34.33 22.65
N HIS A 351 -7.96 34.97 21.69
CA HIS A 351 -7.28 36.25 21.86
C HIS A 351 -7.51 37.14 20.64
N PHE A 352 -7.67 38.42 20.88
CA PHE A 352 -7.65 39.42 19.84
C PHE A 352 -6.49 40.38 20.12
N LEU A 353 -5.56 40.47 19.19
CA LEU A 353 -4.41 41.34 19.32
C LEU A 353 -4.52 42.49 18.36
N LEU A 354 -4.26 43.70 18.85
CA LEU A 354 -4.11 44.91 18.06
C LEU A 354 -2.68 45.44 18.23
N PHE A 355 -1.95 45.61 17.12
CA PHE A 355 -0.53 45.97 17.14
C PHE A 355 0.33 45.03 18.04
N ASN A 356 0.07 43.73 18.01
CA ASN A 356 0.72 42.71 18.84
C ASN A 356 0.48 42.86 20.37
N LYS A 357 -0.52 43.63 20.77
CA LYS A 357 -0.98 43.71 22.17
C LYS A 357 -2.37 43.11 22.27
N GLU A 358 -2.58 42.30 23.32
CA GLU A 358 -3.89 41.74 23.59
C GLU A 358 -4.87 42.84 23.97
N VAL A 359 -6.08 42.78 23.41
CA VAL A 359 -7.18 43.70 23.71
C VAL A 359 -8.07 43.06 24.75
N GLU A 360 -8.12 43.66 25.92
CA GLU A 360 -8.98 43.20 27.00
C GLU A 360 -10.42 43.67 26.84
N VAL A 361 -11.37 42.91 27.42
CA VAL A 361 -12.80 43.27 27.43
C VAL A 361 -13.01 44.58 28.21
N GLY A 362 -13.65 45.55 27.57
CA GLY A 362 -13.93 46.87 28.16
C GLY A 362 -12.76 47.86 28.06
N GLU A 363 -11.62 47.45 27.47
CA GLU A 363 -10.49 48.37 27.24
C GLU A 363 -10.82 49.41 26.18
N VAL A 364 -10.47 50.66 26.47
CA VAL A 364 -10.71 51.81 25.57
C VAL A 364 -9.51 52.05 24.69
N TYR A 365 -9.70 51.96 23.39
CA TYR A 365 -8.74 52.31 22.36
C TYR A 365 -9.17 53.55 21.59
N GLY A 366 -8.51 54.68 21.87
CA GLY A 366 -8.98 55.99 21.38
C GLY A 366 -10.28 56.39 22.07
N ASP A 367 -11.35 56.52 21.30
CA ASP A 367 -12.67 56.92 21.82
C ASP A 367 -13.70 55.73 21.85
N LYS A 368 -13.22 54.50 21.59
CA LYS A 368 -14.12 53.34 21.46
C LYS A 368 -13.59 52.15 22.27
N VAL A 369 -14.53 51.37 22.81
CA VAL A 369 -14.27 50.00 23.30
C VAL A 369 -14.33 49.05 22.11
N ILE A 370 -13.27 48.25 21.87
CA ILE A 370 -13.18 47.30 20.77
C ILE A 370 -13.91 46.01 21.11
N LEU A 371 -13.73 45.52 22.33
CA LEU A 371 -14.40 44.33 22.82
C LEU A 371 -15.27 44.70 24.02
N ASP A 372 -16.62 44.66 23.85
CA ASP A 372 -17.60 44.88 24.91
C ASP A 372 -17.89 43.61 25.72
N LYS A 373 -17.56 42.46 25.20
CA LYS A 373 -17.69 41.12 25.80
C LYS A 373 -16.58 40.22 25.34
N ALA A 374 -16.43 39.02 25.94
CA ALA A 374 -15.39 38.08 25.56
C ALA A 374 -15.52 37.69 24.08
N LEU A 375 -14.38 37.53 23.41
CA LEU A 375 -14.22 37.38 21.95
C LEU A 375 -15.14 36.29 21.34
N ASN A 376 -15.33 35.18 22.03
CA ASN A 376 -16.20 34.06 21.64
C ASN A 376 -17.71 34.39 21.66
N PHE A 377 -18.11 35.54 22.21
CA PHE A 377 -19.48 36.03 22.22
C PHE A 377 -19.67 37.28 21.37
N VAL A 378 -18.64 37.70 20.64
CA VAL A 378 -18.67 38.86 19.75
C VAL A 378 -18.94 38.38 18.31
N ASP A 379 -20.01 38.90 17.71
CA ASP A 379 -20.38 38.59 16.34
C ASP A 379 -19.60 39.42 15.32
N GLN A 380 -19.19 40.64 15.73
CA GLN A 380 -18.49 41.58 14.86
C GLN A 380 -17.56 42.47 15.69
N VAL A 381 -16.34 42.69 15.19
CA VAL A 381 -15.39 43.65 15.75
C VAL A 381 -15.26 44.82 14.77
N GLU A 382 -15.46 46.04 15.25
CA GLU A 382 -15.30 47.24 14.44
C GLU A 382 -13.95 47.91 14.75
N LEU A 383 -13.12 48.07 13.71
CA LEU A 383 -11.81 48.71 13.80
C LEU A 383 -11.80 50.03 13.00
N ASP A 384 -11.03 51.01 13.50
CA ASP A 384 -10.72 52.23 12.73
C ASP A 384 -9.70 51.91 11.64
N TYR A 385 -9.67 52.70 10.59
CA TYR A 385 -8.72 52.58 9.48
C TYR A 385 -7.23 52.64 9.92
N LYS A 386 -6.95 53.23 11.07
CA LYS A 386 -5.61 53.24 11.69
C LYS A 386 -5.28 51.95 12.42
N GLN A 387 -6.26 51.14 12.75
CA GLN A 387 -6.14 49.86 13.48
C GLN A 387 -6.01 48.68 12.48
N ASN A 388 -5.04 48.82 11.57
CA ASN A 388 -4.90 47.94 10.40
C ASN A 388 -3.97 46.70 10.63
N MET A 389 -3.42 46.55 11.84
CA MET A 389 -2.60 45.38 12.22
C MET A 389 -3.27 44.66 13.39
N PHE A 390 -3.96 43.60 13.09
CA PHE A 390 -4.63 42.77 14.09
C PHE A 390 -4.37 41.27 13.84
N CYS A 391 -4.54 40.47 14.89
CA CYS A 391 -4.45 39.01 14.86
C CYS A 391 -5.52 38.41 15.76
N VAL A 392 -6.03 37.24 15.40
CA VAL A 392 -7.02 36.45 16.16
C VAL A 392 -6.57 35.02 16.29
#